data_6533187332401fca118b2f6ed85f3452
#
_entry.id   6533187332401fca118b2f6ed85f3452
#
_cell.length_a   1.000
_cell.length_b   1.000
_cell.length_c   1.000
_cell.angle_alpha   90.00
_cell.angle_beta   90.00
_cell.angle_gamma   90.00
#
_symmetry.space_group_name_H-M   'P 1'
#
loop_
_entity.id
_entity.type
_entity.pdbx_description
1 polymer ?
#
loop_
_entity_poly.entity_id
_entity_poly.type
_entity_poly.pdbx_seq_one_letter_code
_entity_poly.pdbx_strand_id
1 'polypeptide(L)'
;MKKVDWLKIIKISIGCCFAVFLADWIGLRSATSAGIIALLSIQNTKKETLTIAGKRISAFFIAVAIAYALFTLWGYHLFSFGFFLLLFTFACYLLKLETGVSMSTVLVTHFWTAHSFHYTLIINEFLLLCIGVGIAVVINLYMPRMIHIIKQDQEEIDNSMKQILLQMSSSLIHGHEIDLEADFQFLQNRLSQALAHAYQYMNNTLSSDMRYYVRFIELRKNQQGLLKRVYRNLLKIQFVPSQAFPVSRFMKRIAESMQDYNLSLIHISEPTRQ
;
A
#
# COMPACT_ATOMS: atom_id res chain seq x y z
N MET A 1 19.49 -2.68 6.46
CA MET A 1 18.79 -3.99 6.49
C MET A 1 17.29 -3.75 6.73
N LYS A 2 16.38 -4.16 5.82
CA LYS A 2 14.93 -4.09 6.08
C LYS A 2 14.62 -4.98 7.29
N LYS A 3 13.96 -4.41 8.32
CA LYS A 3 13.45 -5.22 9.44
C LYS A 3 12.48 -6.27 8.88
N VAL A 4 12.74 -7.53 9.19
CA VAL A 4 11.86 -8.65 8.82
C VAL A 4 10.57 -8.51 9.62
N ASP A 5 9.45 -8.42 8.94
CA ASP A 5 8.13 -8.34 9.58
C ASP A 5 7.64 -9.76 9.93
N TRP A 6 8.08 -10.23 11.08
CA TRP A 6 7.75 -11.56 11.60
C TRP A 6 6.25 -11.78 11.75
N LEU A 7 5.49 -10.75 12.14
CA LEU A 7 4.04 -10.84 12.29
C LEU A 7 3.36 -11.11 10.95
N LYS A 8 3.86 -10.49 9.88
CA LYS A 8 3.35 -10.72 8.52
C LYS A 8 3.64 -12.14 8.06
N ILE A 9 4.86 -12.65 8.30
CA ILE A 9 5.25 -14.02 7.92
C ILE A 9 4.36 -15.04 8.63
N ILE A 10 4.20 -14.91 9.97
CA ILE A 10 3.36 -15.81 10.76
C ILE A 10 1.91 -15.79 10.28
N LYS A 11 1.33 -14.62 10.02
CA LYS A 11 -0.03 -14.49 9.50
C LYS A 11 -0.21 -15.18 8.16
N ILE A 12 0.74 -14.99 7.25
CA ILE A 12 0.71 -15.64 5.93
C ILE A 12 0.75 -17.16 6.09
N SER A 13 1.69 -17.68 6.88
CA SER A 13 1.86 -19.12 7.10
C SER A 13 0.62 -19.75 7.72
N ILE A 14 0.08 -19.15 8.79
CA ILE A 14 -1.16 -19.64 9.45
C ILE A 14 -2.33 -19.61 8.46
N GLY A 15 -2.47 -18.55 7.70
CA GLY A 15 -3.56 -18.43 6.73
C GLY A 15 -3.48 -19.45 5.61
N CYS A 16 -2.29 -19.72 5.09
CA CYS A 16 -2.09 -20.74 4.07
C CYS A 16 -2.43 -22.14 4.61
N CYS A 17 -1.94 -22.49 5.81
CA CYS A 17 -2.28 -23.76 6.46
C CYS A 17 -3.79 -23.89 6.72
N PHE A 18 -4.43 -22.81 7.15
CA PHE A 18 -5.88 -22.80 7.38
C PHE A 18 -6.67 -22.96 6.08
N ALA A 19 -6.19 -22.37 4.96
CA ALA A 19 -6.81 -22.57 3.65
C ALA A 19 -6.75 -24.03 3.20
N VAL A 20 -5.59 -24.68 3.37
CA VAL A 20 -5.44 -26.12 3.08
C VAL A 20 -6.36 -26.95 3.96
N PHE A 21 -6.32 -26.70 5.27
CA PHE A 21 -7.18 -27.42 6.21
C PHE A 21 -8.66 -27.31 5.86
N LEU A 22 -9.14 -26.11 5.55
CA LEU A 22 -10.54 -25.88 5.20
C LEU A 22 -10.94 -26.60 3.89
N ALA A 23 -10.06 -26.55 2.88
CA ALA A 23 -10.29 -27.22 1.60
C ALA A 23 -10.31 -28.75 1.75
N ASP A 24 -9.41 -29.30 2.57
CA ASP A 24 -9.36 -30.74 2.88
C ASP A 24 -10.56 -31.18 3.69
N TRP A 25 -10.97 -30.40 4.70
CA TRP A 25 -12.15 -30.70 5.52
C TRP A 25 -13.45 -30.76 4.72
N ILE A 26 -13.58 -29.93 3.66
CA ILE A 26 -14.72 -29.95 2.74
C ILE A 26 -14.62 -31.14 1.75
N GLY A 27 -13.46 -31.81 1.69
CA GLY A 27 -13.22 -32.95 0.80
C GLY A 27 -12.87 -32.53 -0.63
N LEU A 28 -12.29 -31.34 -0.83
CA LEU A 28 -11.88 -30.89 -2.16
C LEU A 28 -10.60 -31.61 -2.61
N ARG A 29 -10.56 -31.95 -3.88
CA ARG A 29 -9.36 -32.51 -4.52
C ARG A 29 -8.28 -31.43 -4.61
N SER A 30 -7.01 -31.79 -4.43
CA SER A 30 -5.87 -30.86 -4.51
C SER A 30 -5.95 -29.68 -3.51
N ALA A 31 -6.38 -29.97 -2.26
CA ALA A 31 -6.57 -28.97 -1.19
C ALA A 31 -5.36 -28.05 -0.97
N THR A 32 -4.13 -28.55 -1.21
CA THR A 32 -2.90 -27.77 -1.13
C THR A 32 -2.90 -26.56 -2.04
N SER A 33 -3.60 -26.61 -3.17
CA SER A 33 -3.74 -25.47 -4.08
C SER A 33 -4.45 -24.28 -3.43
N ALA A 34 -5.39 -24.50 -2.51
CA ALA A 34 -6.03 -23.42 -1.76
C ALA A 34 -5.01 -22.63 -0.90
N GLY A 35 -4.02 -23.31 -0.30
CA GLY A 35 -2.94 -22.66 0.44
C GLY A 35 -2.02 -21.83 -0.46
N ILE A 36 -1.66 -22.33 -1.63
CA ILE A 36 -0.87 -21.60 -2.61
C ILE A 36 -1.64 -20.36 -3.10
N ILE A 37 -2.94 -20.54 -3.35
CA ILE A 37 -3.83 -19.44 -3.75
C ILE A 37 -3.89 -18.37 -2.65
N ALA A 38 -4.02 -18.76 -1.38
CA ALA A 38 -3.99 -17.84 -0.26
C ALA A 38 -2.66 -17.09 -0.18
N LEU A 39 -1.53 -17.80 -0.25
CA LEU A 39 -0.18 -17.22 -0.25
C LEU A 39 -0.01 -16.13 -1.30
N LEU A 40 -0.36 -16.43 -2.52
CA LEU A 40 -0.24 -15.51 -3.64
C LEU A 40 -1.27 -14.37 -3.60
N SER A 41 -2.39 -14.54 -2.87
CA SER A 41 -3.48 -13.54 -2.80
C SER A 41 -3.26 -12.48 -1.72
N ILE A 42 -2.42 -12.75 -0.71
CA ILE A 42 -2.14 -11.80 0.36
C ILE A 42 -1.28 -10.66 -0.19
N GLN A 43 -1.82 -9.44 -0.16
CA GLN A 43 -1.14 -8.24 -0.60
C GLN A 43 -0.79 -7.31 0.57
N ASN A 44 -0.13 -6.19 0.28
CA ASN A 44 0.28 -5.23 1.32
C ASN A 44 -0.88 -4.36 1.80
N THR A 45 -1.97 -4.24 1.02
CA THR A 45 -3.10 -3.38 1.34
C THR A 45 -4.45 -4.07 1.13
N LYS A 46 -5.46 -3.65 1.88
CA LYS A 46 -6.84 -4.20 1.79
C LYS A 46 -7.45 -3.97 0.41
N LYS A 47 -7.32 -2.76 -0.12
CA LYS A 47 -7.87 -2.39 -1.44
C LYS A 47 -7.24 -3.21 -2.56
N GLU A 48 -5.92 -3.38 -2.51
CA GLU A 48 -5.19 -4.19 -3.48
C GLU A 48 -5.63 -5.66 -3.43
N THR A 49 -5.78 -6.23 -2.22
CA THR A 49 -6.25 -7.62 -2.05
C THR A 49 -7.63 -7.82 -2.66
N LEU A 50 -8.58 -6.92 -2.40
CA LEU A 50 -9.92 -7.00 -2.99
C LEU A 50 -9.90 -6.86 -4.51
N THR A 51 -9.10 -5.92 -5.03
CA THR A 51 -8.96 -5.74 -6.48
C THR A 51 -8.37 -6.97 -7.16
N ILE A 52 -7.32 -7.56 -6.55
CA ILE A 52 -6.69 -8.79 -7.06
C ILE A 52 -7.64 -9.98 -6.93
N ALA A 53 -8.41 -10.08 -5.86
CA ALA A 53 -9.43 -11.11 -5.69
C ALA A 53 -10.43 -11.11 -6.88
N GLY A 54 -10.99 -9.95 -7.21
CA GLY A 54 -11.89 -9.81 -8.35
C GLY A 54 -11.23 -10.17 -9.67
N LYS A 55 -10.00 -9.70 -9.92
CA LYS A 55 -9.25 -10.01 -11.14
C LYS A 55 -8.99 -11.52 -11.29
N ARG A 56 -8.69 -12.22 -10.20
CA ARG A 56 -8.44 -13.67 -10.22
C ARG A 56 -9.68 -14.49 -10.52
N ILE A 57 -10.80 -14.13 -9.92
CA ILE A 57 -12.08 -14.77 -10.22
C ILE A 57 -12.44 -14.59 -11.70
N SER A 58 -12.29 -13.37 -12.22
CA SER A 58 -12.54 -13.11 -13.65
C SER A 58 -11.58 -13.88 -14.56
N ALA A 59 -10.29 -13.90 -14.23
CA ALA A 59 -9.30 -14.65 -15.00
C ALA A 59 -9.57 -16.16 -14.99
N PHE A 60 -10.05 -16.72 -13.88
CA PHE A 60 -10.42 -18.13 -13.79
C PHE A 60 -11.52 -18.52 -14.79
N PHE A 61 -12.59 -17.73 -14.90
CA PHE A 61 -13.66 -18.02 -15.86
C PHE A 61 -13.16 -17.95 -17.31
N ILE A 62 -12.30 -16.98 -17.62
CA ILE A 62 -11.68 -16.86 -18.95
C ILE A 62 -10.77 -18.08 -19.22
N ALA A 63 -9.97 -18.48 -18.22
CA ALA A 63 -9.08 -19.63 -18.34
C ALA A 63 -9.88 -20.93 -18.60
N VAL A 64 -10.95 -21.16 -17.83
CA VAL A 64 -11.81 -22.33 -18.02
C VAL A 64 -12.46 -22.34 -19.41
N ALA A 65 -12.99 -21.20 -19.88
CA ALA A 65 -13.61 -21.09 -21.19
C ALA A 65 -12.63 -21.40 -22.34
N ILE A 66 -11.43 -20.80 -22.31
CA ILE A 66 -10.38 -21.04 -23.33
C ILE A 66 -9.87 -22.48 -23.26
N ALA A 67 -9.59 -22.97 -22.05
CA ALA A 67 -9.10 -24.35 -21.86
C ALA A 67 -10.15 -25.37 -22.31
N TYR A 68 -11.42 -25.18 -21.95
CA TYR A 68 -12.51 -26.03 -22.42
C TYR A 68 -12.56 -26.10 -23.95
N ALA A 69 -12.57 -24.95 -24.61
CA ALA A 69 -12.63 -24.90 -26.08
C ALA A 69 -11.45 -25.63 -26.73
N LEU A 70 -10.22 -25.36 -26.27
CA LEU A 70 -9.01 -25.94 -26.87
C LEU A 70 -8.84 -27.42 -26.60
N PHE A 71 -9.09 -27.87 -25.35
CA PHE A 71 -8.89 -29.26 -24.98
C PHE A 71 -9.98 -30.18 -25.53
N THR A 72 -11.18 -29.66 -25.74
CA THR A 72 -12.25 -30.42 -26.41
C THR A 72 -12.04 -30.54 -27.92
N LEU A 73 -11.45 -29.50 -28.56
CA LEU A 73 -11.19 -29.51 -30.00
C LEU A 73 -9.93 -30.28 -30.37
N TRP A 74 -8.85 -30.11 -29.61
CA TRP A 74 -7.51 -30.63 -29.98
C TRP A 74 -7.03 -31.73 -29.01
N GLY A 75 -7.80 -32.04 -27.96
CA GLY A 75 -7.40 -33.01 -26.94
C GLY A 75 -6.38 -32.49 -25.93
N TYR A 76 -6.00 -33.35 -25.00
CA TYR A 76 -5.14 -33.01 -23.86
C TYR A 76 -3.66 -33.28 -24.22
N HIS A 77 -3.12 -32.48 -25.15
CA HIS A 77 -1.73 -32.58 -25.62
C HIS A 77 -0.94 -31.34 -25.22
N LEU A 78 0.38 -31.46 -25.19
CA LEU A 78 1.29 -30.37 -24.88
C LEU A 78 1.07 -29.15 -25.80
N PHE A 79 0.77 -29.37 -27.07
CA PHE A 79 0.46 -28.29 -28.03
C PHE A 79 -0.82 -27.52 -27.64
N SER A 80 -1.87 -28.23 -27.24
CA SER A 80 -3.11 -27.60 -26.81
C SER A 80 -2.91 -26.77 -25.55
N PHE A 81 -2.07 -27.25 -24.63
CA PHE A 81 -1.71 -26.52 -23.42
C PHE A 81 -0.87 -25.27 -23.72
N GLY A 82 0.11 -25.38 -24.62
CA GLY A 82 0.92 -24.24 -25.06
C GLY A 82 0.06 -23.15 -25.75
N PHE A 83 -0.88 -23.56 -26.60
CA PHE A 83 -1.83 -22.64 -27.25
C PHE A 83 -2.78 -21.99 -26.24
N PHE A 84 -3.23 -22.76 -25.24
CA PHE A 84 -4.00 -22.24 -24.13
C PHE A 84 -3.21 -21.15 -23.39
N LEU A 85 -1.96 -21.40 -23.01
CA LEU A 85 -1.12 -20.42 -22.33
C LEU A 85 -1.00 -19.12 -23.12
N LEU A 86 -0.76 -19.23 -24.44
CA LEU A 86 -0.61 -18.07 -25.30
C LEU A 86 -1.89 -17.24 -25.36
N LEU A 87 -3.03 -17.88 -25.67
CA LEU A 87 -4.32 -17.17 -25.80
C LEU A 87 -4.79 -16.62 -24.48
N PHE A 88 -4.67 -17.40 -23.40
CA PHE A 88 -5.11 -16.98 -22.07
C PHE A 88 -4.26 -15.82 -21.55
N THR A 89 -2.94 -15.88 -21.68
CA THR A 89 -2.06 -14.80 -21.28
C THR A 89 -2.37 -13.53 -22.09
N PHE A 90 -2.51 -13.65 -23.40
CA PHE A 90 -2.88 -12.53 -24.29
C PHE A 90 -4.22 -11.89 -23.84
N ALA A 91 -5.25 -12.71 -23.58
CA ALA A 91 -6.54 -12.22 -23.12
C ALA A 91 -6.43 -11.51 -21.75
N CYS A 92 -5.66 -12.07 -20.82
CA CYS A 92 -5.44 -11.46 -19.51
C CYS A 92 -4.71 -10.12 -19.59
N TYR A 93 -3.71 -9.98 -20.45
CA TYR A 93 -3.02 -8.71 -20.68
C TYR A 93 -3.96 -7.66 -21.29
N LEU A 94 -4.76 -8.05 -22.29
CA LEU A 94 -5.74 -7.15 -22.92
C LEU A 94 -6.78 -6.64 -21.91
N LEU A 95 -7.23 -7.50 -20.99
CA LEU A 95 -8.25 -7.18 -19.99
C LEU A 95 -7.66 -6.66 -18.65
N LYS A 96 -6.34 -6.47 -18.55
CA LYS A 96 -5.62 -6.03 -17.32
C LYS A 96 -5.84 -6.98 -16.14
N LEU A 97 -5.83 -8.29 -16.41
CA LEU A 97 -6.02 -9.39 -15.45
C LEU A 97 -4.74 -10.20 -15.20
N GLU A 98 -3.55 -9.63 -15.44
CA GLU A 98 -2.25 -10.31 -15.40
C GLU A 98 -2.00 -11.04 -14.07
N THR A 99 -2.51 -10.46 -12.97
CA THR A 99 -2.37 -11.03 -11.62
C THR A 99 -3.10 -12.36 -11.44
N GLY A 100 -4.03 -12.70 -12.35
CA GLY A 100 -4.75 -13.96 -12.36
C GLY A 100 -4.10 -15.07 -13.17
N VAL A 101 -3.14 -14.74 -14.06
CA VAL A 101 -2.58 -15.69 -15.03
C VAL A 101 -1.96 -16.92 -14.34
N SER A 102 -0.98 -16.70 -13.46
CA SER A 102 -0.26 -17.80 -12.81
C SER A 102 -1.18 -18.76 -12.07
N MET A 103 -2.15 -18.20 -11.34
CA MET A 103 -3.05 -18.97 -10.50
C MET A 103 -4.08 -19.76 -11.31
N SER A 104 -4.72 -19.10 -12.27
CA SER A 104 -5.69 -19.78 -13.13
C SER A 104 -5.03 -20.85 -13.99
N THR A 105 -3.77 -20.65 -14.41
CA THR A 105 -3.01 -21.67 -15.11
C THR A 105 -2.81 -22.92 -14.24
N VAL A 106 -2.45 -22.75 -12.95
CA VAL A 106 -2.32 -23.89 -12.02
C VAL A 106 -3.65 -24.66 -11.91
N LEU A 107 -4.79 -23.97 -11.78
CA LEU A 107 -6.08 -24.62 -11.73
C LEU A 107 -6.44 -25.35 -13.03
N VAL A 108 -6.07 -24.79 -14.18
CA VAL A 108 -6.25 -25.44 -15.50
C VAL A 108 -5.38 -26.70 -15.65
N THR A 109 -4.20 -26.78 -15.02
CA THR A 109 -3.41 -28.03 -15.04
C THR A 109 -4.14 -29.21 -14.42
N HIS A 110 -5.05 -28.98 -13.47
CA HIS A 110 -5.87 -30.05 -12.89
C HIS A 110 -6.86 -30.63 -13.92
N PHE A 111 -7.47 -29.79 -14.78
CA PHE A 111 -8.31 -30.28 -15.89
C PHE A 111 -7.47 -31.03 -16.92
N TRP A 112 -6.27 -30.53 -17.20
CA TRP A 112 -5.37 -31.18 -18.15
C TRP A 112 -4.90 -32.55 -17.66
N THR A 113 -4.53 -32.69 -16.38
CA THR A 113 -4.10 -33.98 -15.78
C THR A 113 -5.25 -34.95 -15.61
N ALA A 114 -6.45 -34.44 -15.31
CA ALA A 114 -7.65 -35.28 -15.19
C ALA A 114 -8.26 -35.69 -16.54
N HIS A 115 -7.79 -35.12 -17.67
CA HIS A 115 -8.34 -35.30 -19.01
C HIS A 115 -9.87 -35.11 -19.06
N SER A 116 -10.41 -34.18 -18.24
CA SER A 116 -11.85 -34.04 -18.07
C SER A 116 -12.22 -32.62 -17.67
N PHE A 117 -13.38 -32.13 -18.19
CA PHE A 117 -14.05 -30.91 -17.78
C PHE A 117 -15.40 -31.23 -17.14
N HIS A 118 -15.47 -32.28 -16.36
CA HIS A 118 -16.71 -32.58 -15.66
C HIS A 118 -17.07 -31.44 -14.70
N TYR A 119 -18.37 -31.10 -14.61
CA TYR A 119 -18.83 -29.96 -13.82
C TYR A 119 -18.39 -30.02 -12.35
N THR A 120 -18.29 -31.21 -11.77
CA THR A 120 -17.82 -31.42 -10.38
C THR A 120 -16.37 -30.94 -10.21
N LEU A 121 -15.51 -31.14 -11.22
CA LEU A 121 -14.12 -30.68 -11.18
C LEU A 121 -14.05 -29.16 -11.33
N ILE A 122 -14.87 -28.57 -12.20
CA ILE A 122 -14.94 -27.09 -12.35
C ILE A 122 -15.37 -26.45 -11.03
N ILE A 123 -16.39 -27.01 -10.36
CA ILE A 123 -16.83 -26.55 -9.05
C ILE A 123 -15.72 -26.71 -8.00
N ASN A 124 -15.01 -27.84 -8.00
CA ASN A 124 -13.87 -28.06 -7.11
C ASN A 124 -12.81 -26.97 -7.25
N GLU A 125 -12.36 -26.68 -8.48
CA GLU A 125 -11.34 -25.67 -8.73
C GLU A 125 -11.83 -24.26 -8.38
N PHE A 126 -13.10 -23.96 -8.63
CA PHE A 126 -13.69 -22.69 -8.23
C PHE A 126 -13.76 -22.56 -6.71
N LEU A 127 -14.11 -23.61 -5.99
CA LEU A 127 -14.13 -23.60 -4.52
C LEU A 127 -12.73 -23.44 -3.93
N LEU A 128 -11.71 -24.10 -4.49
CA LEU A 128 -10.30 -23.89 -4.10
C LEU A 128 -9.88 -22.43 -4.27
N LEU A 129 -10.27 -21.82 -5.41
CA LEU A 129 -10.03 -20.39 -5.65
C LEU A 129 -10.73 -19.51 -4.61
N CYS A 130 -12.02 -19.76 -4.35
CA CYS A 130 -12.81 -18.99 -3.38
C CYS A 130 -12.25 -19.11 -1.95
N ILE A 131 -11.86 -20.30 -1.51
CA ILE A 131 -11.28 -20.53 -0.18
C ILE A 131 -9.95 -19.78 -0.07
N GLY A 132 -9.03 -19.97 -1.02
CA GLY A 132 -7.72 -19.34 -0.98
C GLY A 132 -7.79 -17.82 -1.01
N VAL A 133 -8.57 -17.26 -1.94
CA VAL A 133 -8.77 -15.80 -2.05
C VAL A 133 -9.54 -15.27 -0.83
N GLY A 134 -10.59 -15.97 -0.38
CA GLY A 134 -11.40 -15.57 0.77
C GLY A 134 -10.58 -15.47 2.05
N ILE A 135 -9.72 -16.46 2.33
CA ILE A 135 -8.83 -16.43 3.49
C ILE A 135 -7.81 -15.29 3.38
N ALA A 136 -7.24 -15.07 2.20
CA ALA A 136 -6.34 -13.93 1.99
C ALA A 136 -7.02 -12.58 2.28
N VAL A 137 -8.28 -12.41 1.86
CA VAL A 137 -9.07 -11.22 2.16
C VAL A 137 -9.31 -11.08 3.66
N VAL A 138 -9.74 -12.15 4.34
CA VAL A 138 -9.99 -12.13 5.80
C VAL A 138 -8.73 -11.75 6.57
N ILE A 139 -7.59 -12.36 6.26
CA ILE A 139 -6.29 -12.05 6.90
C ILE A 139 -5.92 -10.59 6.69
N ASN A 140 -6.12 -10.06 5.48
CA ASN A 140 -5.81 -8.68 5.17
C ASN A 140 -6.79 -7.66 5.80
N LEU A 141 -8.05 -8.05 6.01
CA LEU A 141 -9.00 -7.21 6.75
C LEU A 141 -8.55 -6.96 8.20
N TYR A 142 -7.78 -7.89 8.79
CA TYR A 142 -7.26 -7.81 10.15
C TYR A 142 -5.94 -7.00 10.26
N MET A 143 -5.61 -6.18 9.26
CA MET A 143 -4.46 -5.28 9.34
C MET A 143 -4.70 -4.15 10.34
N PRO A 144 -3.73 -3.89 11.27
CA PRO A 144 -3.87 -2.83 12.26
C PRO A 144 -4.03 -1.46 11.60
N ARG A 145 -4.81 -0.59 12.24
CA ARG A 145 -4.98 0.80 11.80
C ARG A 145 -3.67 1.56 11.99
N MET A 146 -3.06 2.02 10.92
CA MET A 146 -1.80 2.78 10.94
C MET A 146 -2.00 4.27 11.31
N ILE A 147 -3.18 4.67 11.78
CA ILE A 147 -3.48 6.08 12.07
C ILE A 147 -2.55 6.70 13.10
N HIS A 148 -2.10 5.89 14.07
CA HIS A 148 -1.15 6.34 15.10
C HIS A 148 0.21 6.70 14.49
N ILE A 149 0.69 5.89 13.54
CA ILE A 149 1.96 6.14 12.83
C ILE A 149 1.88 7.44 12.04
N ILE A 150 0.74 7.68 11.36
CA ILE A 150 0.54 8.91 10.58
C ILE A 150 0.50 10.14 11.47
N LYS A 151 -0.18 10.07 12.63
CA LYS A 151 -0.19 11.17 13.59
C LYS A 151 1.21 11.46 14.13
N GLN A 152 1.96 10.42 14.45
CA GLN A 152 3.35 10.55 14.87
C GLN A 152 4.23 11.18 13.78
N ASP A 153 4.10 10.72 12.52
CA ASP A 153 4.81 11.32 11.39
C ASP A 153 4.48 12.82 11.23
N GLN A 154 3.21 13.21 11.41
CA GLN A 154 2.79 14.61 11.36
C GLN A 154 3.45 15.44 12.47
N GLU A 155 3.43 14.95 13.71
CA GLU A 155 4.06 15.63 14.85
C GLU A 155 5.57 15.79 14.66
N GLU A 156 6.26 14.76 14.18
CA GLU A 156 7.69 14.81 13.94
C GLU A 156 8.06 15.78 12.82
N ILE A 157 7.28 15.83 11.74
CA ILE A 157 7.45 16.78 10.63
C ILE A 157 7.25 18.20 11.14
N ASP A 158 6.16 18.48 11.86
CA ASP A 158 5.84 19.81 12.35
C ASP A 158 6.89 20.30 13.37
N ASN A 159 7.33 19.41 14.26
CA ASN A 159 8.41 19.73 15.20
C ASN A 159 9.74 20.03 14.51
N SER A 160 10.11 19.25 13.48
CA SER A 160 11.34 19.50 12.71
C SER A 160 11.27 20.83 11.96
N MET A 161 10.14 21.16 11.33
CA MET A 161 9.95 22.44 10.65
C MET A 161 9.97 23.61 11.64
N LYS A 162 9.37 23.45 12.82
CA LYS A 162 9.39 24.44 13.90
C LYS A 162 10.82 24.71 14.35
N GLN A 163 11.63 23.68 14.59
CA GLN A 163 13.01 23.80 15.00
C GLN A 163 13.84 24.55 13.96
N ILE A 164 13.71 24.22 12.67
CA ILE A 164 14.38 24.92 11.57
C ILE A 164 14.01 26.40 11.57
N LEU A 165 12.72 26.74 11.69
CA LEU A 165 12.24 28.14 11.74
C LEU A 165 12.81 28.91 12.94
N LEU A 166 12.86 28.30 14.13
CA LEU A 166 13.39 28.92 15.33
C LEU A 166 14.90 29.17 15.22
N GLN A 167 15.66 28.23 14.69
CA GLN A 167 17.10 28.38 14.45
C GLN A 167 17.37 29.49 13.42
N MET A 168 16.63 29.53 12.30
CA MET A 168 16.71 30.61 11.30
C MET A 168 16.35 31.97 11.92
N SER A 169 15.30 32.03 12.74
CA SER A 169 14.87 33.24 13.45
C SER A 169 15.98 33.75 14.41
N SER A 170 16.61 32.85 15.14
CA SER A 170 17.71 33.17 16.07
C SER A 170 18.95 33.67 15.33
N SER A 171 19.38 33.01 14.26
CA SER A 171 20.52 33.38 13.45
C SER A 171 20.35 34.78 12.86
N LEU A 172 19.14 35.11 12.41
CA LEU A 172 18.86 36.42 11.82
C LEU A 172 19.07 37.60 12.79
N ILE A 173 18.86 37.40 14.10
CA ILE A 173 19.06 38.45 15.12
C ILE A 173 20.53 38.49 15.61
N HIS A 174 21.13 37.32 15.84
CA HIS A 174 22.44 37.26 16.48
C HIS A 174 23.62 37.24 15.49
N GLY A 175 23.32 37.17 14.17
CA GLY A 175 24.36 37.12 13.13
C GLY A 175 25.22 35.86 13.19
N HIS A 176 24.75 34.80 13.85
CA HIS A 176 25.49 33.53 13.92
C HIS A 176 25.31 32.73 12.65
N GLU A 177 26.42 32.22 12.14
CA GLU A 177 26.42 31.28 11.02
C GLU A 177 25.75 29.97 11.49
N ILE A 178 24.73 29.50 10.74
CA ILE A 178 24.05 28.27 11.03
C ILE A 178 24.18 27.33 9.83
N ASP A 179 24.46 26.06 10.12
CA ASP A 179 24.35 24.98 9.14
C ASP A 179 23.12 24.12 9.45
N LEU A 180 22.10 24.23 8.58
CA LEU A 180 20.84 23.48 8.69
C LEU A 180 20.71 22.41 7.59
N GLU A 181 21.77 22.12 6.85
CA GLU A 181 21.67 21.17 5.73
C GLU A 181 21.30 19.76 6.23
N ALA A 182 21.86 19.34 7.37
CA ALA A 182 21.51 18.07 8.00
C ALA A 182 20.04 18.00 8.46
N ASP A 183 19.52 19.11 9.04
CA ASP A 183 18.13 19.22 9.47
C ASP A 183 17.16 19.17 8.27
N PHE A 184 17.50 19.83 7.16
CA PHE A 184 16.73 19.76 5.93
C PHE A 184 16.76 18.38 5.29
N GLN A 185 17.88 17.67 5.34
CA GLN A 185 17.97 16.29 4.85
C GLN A 185 17.14 15.34 5.73
N PHE A 186 17.22 15.50 7.05
CA PHE A 186 16.38 14.74 7.98
C PHE A 186 14.89 14.96 7.68
N LEU A 187 14.44 16.20 7.60
CA LEU A 187 13.07 16.56 7.28
C LEU A 187 12.62 16.00 5.93
N GLN A 188 13.47 16.06 4.91
CA GLN A 188 13.17 15.49 3.59
C GLN A 188 12.96 13.97 3.64
N ASN A 189 13.80 13.27 4.39
CA ASN A 189 13.68 11.82 4.57
C ASN A 189 12.39 11.46 5.32
N ARG A 190 12.06 12.22 6.38
CA ARG A 190 10.82 12.02 7.15
C ARG A 190 9.59 12.29 6.30
N LEU A 191 9.54 13.36 5.51
CA LEU A 191 8.45 13.66 4.58
C LEU A 191 8.24 12.55 3.55
N SER A 192 9.33 11.97 3.03
CA SER A 192 9.26 10.87 2.07
C SER A 192 8.70 9.59 2.71
N GLN A 193 9.11 9.27 3.94
CA GLN A 193 8.60 8.12 4.71
C GLN A 193 7.13 8.32 5.08
N ALA A 194 6.77 9.49 5.59
CA ALA A 194 5.40 9.83 5.94
C ALA A 194 4.44 9.76 4.75
N LEU A 195 4.90 10.19 3.57
CA LEU A 195 4.12 10.09 2.34
C LEU A 195 3.86 8.62 1.96
N ALA A 196 4.86 7.75 2.10
CA ALA A 196 4.71 6.32 1.87
C ALA A 196 3.71 5.68 2.87
N HIS A 197 3.79 6.05 4.16
CA HIS A 197 2.83 5.62 5.19
C HIS A 197 1.41 6.11 4.89
N ALA A 198 1.24 7.37 4.45
CA ALA A 198 -0.05 7.93 4.10
C ALA A 198 -0.70 7.22 2.91
N TYR A 199 0.06 6.90 1.85
CA TYR A 199 -0.43 6.11 0.72
C TYR A 199 -0.79 4.68 1.14
N GLN A 200 0.03 4.05 1.97
CA GLN A 200 -0.26 2.71 2.49
C GLN A 200 -1.53 2.72 3.33
N TYR A 201 -1.73 3.74 4.17
CA TYR A 201 -2.94 3.89 4.97
C TYR A 201 -4.17 4.15 4.11
N MET A 202 -4.06 5.01 3.12
CA MET A 202 -5.14 5.30 2.16
C MET A 202 -5.60 4.03 1.43
N ASN A 203 -4.65 3.15 1.06
CA ASN A 203 -4.95 1.88 0.40
C ASN A 203 -5.46 0.78 1.36
N ASN A 204 -5.24 0.94 2.66
CA ASN A 204 -5.73 0.04 3.71
C ASN A 204 -7.11 0.46 4.27
N THR A 205 -7.57 1.66 3.95
CA THR A 205 -8.86 2.17 4.43
C THR A 205 -9.82 2.28 3.25
N LEU A 206 -10.99 1.67 3.37
CA LEU A 206 -12.04 1.70 2.34
C LEU A 206 -12.85 3.02 2.36
N SER A 207 -12.55 3.93 3.29
CA SER A 207 -13.21 5.23 3.45
C SER A 207 -12.52 6.33 2.65
N SER A 208 -13.30 7.26 2.13
CA SER A 208 -12.85 8.37 1.25
C SER A 208 -12.05 9.47 1.95
N ASP A 209 -12.08 9.54 3.29
CA ASP A 209 -11.51 10.67 4.07
C ASP A 209 -9.98 10.71 4.16
N MET A 210 -9.31 9.71 3.60
CA MET A 210 -7.88 9.52 3.78
C MET A 210 -6.99 10.37 2.88
N ARG A 211 -7.54 10.99 1.85
CA ARG A 211 -6.82 11.93 0.96
C ARG A 211 -6.27 13.16 1.69
N TYR A 212 -6.88 13.48 2.84
CA TYR A 212 -6.41 14.58 3.69
C TYR A 212 -4.95 14.40 4.13
N TYR A 213 -4.57 13.21 4.62
CA TYR A 213 -3.21 12.97 5.10
C TYR A 213 -2.15 13.08 4.00
N VAL A 214 -2.46 12.56 2.81
CA VAL A 214 -1.57 12.71 1.66
C VAL A 214 -1.38 14.18 1.30
N ARG A 215 -2.49 14.93 1.19
CA ARG A 215 -2.45 16.38 0.90
C ARG A 215 -1.70 17.18 1.96
N PHE A 216 -1.87 16.83 3.23
CA PHE A 216 -1.14 17.46 4.33
C PHE A 216 0.38 17.31 4.15
N ILE A 217 0.86 16.09 3.89
CA ILE A 217 2.29 15.83 3.73
C ILE A 217 2.84 16.49 2.46
N GLU A 218 2.08 16.48 1.36
CA GLU A 218 2.44 17.20 0.13
C GLU A 218 2.55 18.71 0.37
N LEU A 219 1.63 19.29 1.14
CA LEU A 219 1.71 20.70 1.55
C LEU A 219 2.99 20.96 2.35
N ARG A 220 3.32 20.13 3.35
CA ARG A 220 4.54 20.24 4.15
C ARG A 220 5.80 20.13 3.30
N LYS A 221 5.79 19.24 2.30
CA LYS A 221 6.90 19.13 1.33
C LYS A 221 7.11 20.41 0.53
N ASN A 222 6.03 21.05 0.09
CA ASN A 222 6.11 22.34 -0.60
C ASN A 222 6.63 23.44 0.33
N GLN A 223 6.17 23.47 1.58
CA GLN A 223 6.63 24.41 2.60
C GLN A 223 8.11 24.21 2.94
N GLN A 224 8.61 22.95 3.01
CA GLN A 224 10.04 22.68 3.16
C GLN A 224 10.86 23.30 2.02
N GLY A 225 10.39 23.21 0.78
CA GLY A 225 11.04 23.84 -0.36
C GLY A 225 11.14 25.37 -0.23
N LEU A 226 10.10 26.01 0.30
CA LEU A 226 10.10 27.45 0.60
C LEU A 226 11.06 27.78 1.73
N LEU A 227 11.05 27.03 2.83
CA LEU A 227 11.99 27.22 3.95
C LEU A 227 13.45 27.08 3.50
N LYS A 228 13.77 26.09 2.67
CA LYS A 228 15.14 25.93 2.13
C LYS A 228 15.55 27.10 1.24
N ARG A 229 14.61 27.73 0.52
CA ARG A 229 14.86 28.95 -0.24
C ARG A 229 15.13 30.16 0.69
N VAL A 230 14.33 30.31 1.75
CA VAL A 230 14.53 31.37 2.75
C VAL A 230 15.89 31.17 3.43
N TYR A 231 16.23 29.95 3.84
CA TYR A 231 17.54 29.62 4.43
C TYR A 231 18.70 30.02 3.54
N ARG A 232 18.67 29.65 2.25
CA ARG A 232 19.71 30.05 1.29
C ARG A 232 19.84 31.58 1.12
N ASN A 233 18.74 32.31 1.27
CA ASN A 233 18.79 33.77 1.25
C ASN A 233 19.35 34.34 2.57
N LEU A 234 19.05 33.71 3.71
CA LEU A 234 19.63 34.06 5.01
C LEU A 234 21.17 33.97 4.99
N LEU A 235 21.71 32.88 4.42
CA LEU A 235 23.18 32.70 4.31
C LEU A 235 23.90 33.79 3.50
N LYS A 236 23.19 34.58 2.69
CA LYS A 236 23.75 35.70 1.92
C LYS A 236 23.81 37.00 2.71
N ILE A 237 23.20 37.08 3.88
CA ILE A 237 23.14 38.28 4.70
C ILE A 237 24.44 38.39 5.51
N GLN A 238 25.27 39.37 5.22
CA GLN A 238 26.57 39.58 5.87
C GLN A 238 26.49 40.46 7.12
N PHE A 239 25.40 41.21 7.32
CA PHE A 239 25.18 42.07 8.48
C PHE A 239 23.72 42.05 8.89
N VAL A 240 23.45 42.25 10.20
CA VAL A 240 22.09 42.28 10.74
C VAL A 240 21.37 43.56 10.37
N PRO A 241 20.41 43.54 9.42
CA PRO A 241 19.68 44.74 9.03
C PRO A 241 18.65 45.15 10.10
N SER A 242 18.22 46.40 10.11
CA SER A 242 17.19 46.87 11.05
C SER A 242 15.86 46.12 10.93
N GLN A 243 15.57 45.55 9.77
CA GLN A 243 14.40 44.72 9.49
C GLN A 243 14.52 43.30 10.02
N ALA A 244 15.67 42.88 10.54
CA ALA A 244 15.87 41.52 11.08
C ALA A 244 14.92 41.21 12.25
N PHE A 245 14.67 42.15 13.14
CA PHE A 245 13.79 41.95 14.29
C PHE A 245 12.32 41.63 13.92
N PRO A 246 11.63 42.42 13.06
CA PRO A 246 10.28 42.09 12.65
C PRO A 246 10.18 40.79 11.88
N VAL A 247 11.15 40.45 11.01
CA VAL A 247 11.18 39.21 10.26
C VAL A 247 11.40 38.02 11.20
N SER A 248 12.34 38.09 12.13
CA SER A 248 12.58 37.07 13.14
C SER A 248 11.32 36.81 13.99
N ARG A 249 10.67 37.90 14.48
CA ARG A 249 9.40 37.78 15.24
C ARG A 249 8.32 37.08 14.41
N PHE A 250 8.22 37.40 13.12
CA PHE A 250 7.26 36.76 12.23
C PHE A 250 7.56 35.26 12.04
N MET A 251 8.82 34.89 11.84
CA MET A 251 9.24 33.48 11.76
C MET A 251 8.91 32.72 13.05
N LYS A 252 9.16 33.33 14.21
CA LYS A 252 8.83 32.74 15.51
C LYS A 252 7.32 32.54 15.68
N ARG A 253 6.49 33.51 15.28
CA ARG A 253 5.03 33.37 15.27
C ARG A 253 4.54 32.22 14.38
N ILE A 254 5.13 32.07 13.18
CA ILE A 254 4.82 30.93 12.30
C ILE A 254 5.15 29.62 13.01
N ALA A 255 6.36 29.52 13.60
CA ALA A 255 6.80 28.32 14.32
C ALA A 255 5.86 27.94 15.49
N GLU A 256 5.39 28.92 16.23
CA GLU A 256 4.42 28.72 17.33
C GLU A 256 3.05 28.31 16.82
N SER A 257 2.54 28.93 15.76
CA SER A 257 1.23 28.62 15.18
C SER A 257 1.15 27.23 14.51
N MET A 258 2.26 26.60 14.19
CA MET A 258 2.27 25.26 13.60
C MET A 258 1.69 24.20 14.56
N GLN A 259 1.78 24.40 15.87
CA GLN A 259 1.21 23.48 16.87
C GLN A 259 -0.30 23.67 17.08
N ASP A 260 -0.80 24.92 17.00
CA ASP A 260 -2.21 25.22 17.25
C ASP A 260 -3.14 24.69 16.15
N TYR A 261 -2.65 24.59 14.91
CA TYR A 261 -3.44 24.06 13.79
C TYR A 261 -3.77 22.58 13.92
N ASN A 262 -2.92 21.80 14.61
CA ASN A 262 -3.17 20.38 14.85
C ASN A 262 -4.31 20.12 15.84
N LEU A 263 -4.52 21.01 16.81
CA LEU A 263 -5.60 20.87 17.81
C LEU A 263 -6.98 21.13 17.23
N SER A 264 -7.13 22.11 16.32
CA SER A 264 -8.43 22.43 15.70
C SER A 264 -8.89 21.35 14.70
N LEU A 265 -7.94 20.64 14.04
CA LEU A 265 -8.24 19.59 13.08
C LEU A 265 -8.61 18.24 13.74
N ILE A 266 -8.14 18.00 14.96
CA ILE A 266 -8.52 16.82 15.76
C ILE A 266 -10.01 16.87 16.10
N HIS A 267 -10.58 18.06 16.40
CA HIS A 267 -12.00 18.22 16.69
C HIS A 267 -12.93 18.09 15.47
N ILE A 268 -12.42 18.30 14.26
CA ILE A 268 -13.20 18.13 13.02
C ILE A 268 -13.27 16.67 12.58
N SER A 269 -12.33 15.82 13.02
CA SER A 269 -12.23 14.41 12.59
C SER A 269 -12.83 13.40 13.56
N GLU A 270 -13.33 13.80 14.73
CA GLU A 270 -14.12 12.91 15.58
C GLU A 270 -15.58 12.93 15.12
N PRO A 271 -16.09 11.83 14.52
CA PRO A 271 -17.52 11.73 14.31
C PRO A 271 -18.18 11.67 15.68
N THR A 272 -18.99 12.68 15.99
CA THR A 272 -19.93 12.66 17.12
C THR A 272 -20.69 11.34 17.10
N ARG A 273 -20.28 10.41 17.99
CA ARG A 273 -21.14 9.29 18.37
C ARG A 273 -22.33 9.88 19.13
N GLN A 274 -23.45 10.04 18.44
CA GLN A 274 -24.78 10.01 19.03
C GLN A 274 -25.40 8.66 18.74
#